data_83c4805180d2e0172f3a09b71c6a8360
#
_entry.id   83c4805180d2e0172f3a09b71c6a8360
#
_cell.length_a   1.000
_cell.length_b   1.000
_cell.length_c   1.000
_cell.angle_alpha   90.00
_cell.angle_beta   90.00
_cell.angle_gamma   90.00
#
_symmetry.space_group_name_H-M   'P 1'
#
loop_
_entity.id
_entity.type
_entity.pdbx_description
1 polymer ?
#
loop_
_entity_poly.entity_id
_entity_poly.type
_entity_poly.pdbx_seq_one_letter_code
_entity_poly.pdbx_strand_id
1 'polypeptide(L)'
;LVLSLLSSLIPAVIGFTVMQVFSYDLNASILVGIIFISSSIAVALPSMDEAGLLRTNLGKSTVAAVVVNDVMSLILLSVFLQLVDPTAVVPLPLFYLGLVIVLFGLRWAIPEARAFMSRFGGAGNAFEKEVRSIVVILLGTVALFEVLGVHPITAAFFAGLILSESIKSDELREKLHGLSYGVFIPVFFVTIGAQTNLALFFEARGALELTIIIILVSVVAKFFSGYIGARASGFDGTQGTVAGAAMIPQLSTTLAVVFTARALGLLDNQVQTALIILSIVTTFVGPFLISRAAEKLVR
;
A
#
# COMPACT_ATOMS: atom_id res chain seq x y z
N LEU A 1 12.28 -11.59 7.08
CA LEU A 1 12.91 -10.28 7.30
C LEU A 1 13.86 -9.90 6.16
N VAL A 2 14.83 -10.75 5.77
CA VAL A 2 15.81 -10.44 4.70
C VAL A 2 15.10 -10.15 3.38
N LEU A 3 14.13 -10.97 2.97
CA LEU A 3 13.32 -10.75 1.78
C LEU A 3 12.63 -9.38 1.82
N SER A 4 11.96 -9.03 2.92
CA SER A 4 11.28 -7.75 3.07
C SER A 4 12.24 -6.55 3.00
N LEU A 5 13.38 -6.63 3.70
CA LEU A 5 14.36 -5.54 3.72
C LEU A 5 14.95 -5.27 2.34
N LEU A 6 15.38 -6.32 1.64
CA LEU A 6 15.98 -6.16 0.30
C LEU A 6 14.94 -5.70 -0.73
N SER A 7 13.72 -6.27 -0.66
CA SER A 7 12.62 -5.88 -1.57
C SER A 7 12.04 -4.48 -1.27
N SER A 8 12.39 -3.86 -0.16
CA SER A 8 12.06 -2.47 0.17
C SER A 8 13.20 -1.52 -0.20
N LEU A 9 14.42 -1.77 0.32
CA LEU A 9 15.52 -0.82 0.23
C LEU A 9 16.06 -0.66 -1.21
N ILE A 10 16.21 -1.76 -1.95
CA ILE A 10 16.72 -1.71 -3.32
C ILE A 10 15.82 -0.87 -4.22
N PRO A 11 14.49 -1.13 -4.32
CA PRO A 11 13.61 -0.28 -5.12
C PRO A 11 13.54 1.16 -4.63
N ALA A 12 13.60 1.41 -3.31
CA ALA A 12 13.59 2.76 -2.75
C ALA A 12 14.77 3.59 -3.25
N VAL A 13 15.99 3.03 -3.15
CA VAL A 13 17.21 3.71 -3.62
C VAL A 13 17.17 3.93 -5.12
N ILE A 14 16.70 2.93 -5.87
CA ILE A 14 16.62 3.03 -7.33
C ILE A 14 15.58 4.08 -7.74
N GLY A 15 14.39 4.09 -7.14
CA GLY A 15 13.35 5.08 -7.41
C GLY A 15 13.82 6.51 -7.10
N PHE A 16 14.46 6.71 -5.96
CA PHE A 16 15.11 7.97 -5.61
C PHE A 16 16.13 8.40 -6.66
N THR A 17 17.04 7.49 -7.03
CA THR A 17 18.13 7.79 -7.98
C THR A 17 17.60 8.15 -9.37
N VAL A 18 16.58 7.45 -9.85
CA VAL A 18 15.96 7.78 -11.15
C VAL A 18 15.45 9.20 -11.16
N MET A 19 14.73 9.63 -10.12
CA MET A 19 14.21 11.00 -10.05
C MET A 19 15.33 12.05 -9.99
N GLN A 20 16.43 11.77 -9.29
CA GLN A 20 17.59 12.65 -9.28
C GLN A 20 18.26 12.75 -10.66
N VAL A 21 18.35 11.66 -11.42
CA VAL A 21 18.86 11.66 -12.79
C VAL A 21 18.00 12.54 -13.72
N PHE A 22 16.70 12.55 -13.51
CA PHE A 22 15.78 13.46 -14.23
C PHE A 22 15.72 14.88 -13.65
N SER A 23 16.63 15.21 -12.71
CA SER A 23 16.74 16.55 -12.10
C SER A 23 15.48 17.00 -11.34
N TYR A 24 14.72 16.05 -10.79
CA TYR A 24 13.64 16.37 -9.87
C TYR A 24 14.18 16.77 -8.50
N ASP A 25 13.40 17.58 -7.79
CA ASP A 25 13.75 18.02 -6.45
C ASP A 25 13.84 16.86 -5.44
N LEU A 26 14.43 17.15 -4.29
CA LEU A 26 14.69 16.15 -3.25
C LEU A 26 13.40 15.52 -2.72
N ASN A 27 12.33 16.32 -2.55
CA ASN A 27 11.07 15.84 -2.00
C ASN A 27 10.38 14.86 -2.96
N ALA A 28 10.29 15.20 -4.24
CA ALA A 28 9.75 14.31 -5.27
C ALA A 28 10.56 13.00 -5.37
N SER A 29 11.90 13.10 -5.28
CA SER A 29 12.78 11.94 -5.35
C SER A 29 12.62 11.00 -4.15
N ILE A 30 12.55 11.54 -2.94
CA ILE A 30 12.28 10.74 -1.72
C ILE A 30 10.91 10.07 -1.83
N LEU A 31 9.91 10.82 -2.28
CA LEU A 31 8.54 10.32 -2.39
C LEU A 31 8.42 9.18 -3.38
N VAL A 32 9.05 9.28 -4.57
CA VAL A 32 9.08 8.18 -5.55
C VAL A 32 9.87 6.98 -5.01
N GLY A 33 10.94 7.22 -4.27
CA GLY A 33 11.63 6.16 -3.53
C GLY A 33 10.71 5.43 -2.56
N ILE A 34 9.90 6.15 -1.77
CA ILE A 34 8.90 5.55 -0.87
C ILE A 34 7.83 4.77 -1.65
N ILE A 35 7.34 5.33 -2.76
CA ILE A 35 6.36 4.67 -3.64
C ILE A 35 6.93 3.34 -4.17
N PHE A 36 8.20 3.29 -4.53
CA PHE A 36 8.83 2.08 -5.03
C PHE A 36 9.00 0.98 -3.97
N ILE A 37 8.88 1.28 -2.68
CA ILE A 37 8.85 0.25 -1.62
C ILE A 37 7.57 -0.59 -1.71
N SER A 38 6.42 0.04 -1.89
CA SER A 38 5.10 -0.60 -1.85
C SER A 38 4.97 -1.73 -2.89
N SER A 39 4.31 -2.81 -2.49
CA SER A 39 3.91 -3.93 -3.37
C SER A 39 2.46 -4.29 -3.09
N SER A 40 1.64 -4.44 -4.13
CA SER A 40 0.20 -4.64 -3.96
C SER A 40 -0.15 -6.04 -3.47
N ILE A 41 -0.58 -6.15 -2.21
CA ILE A 41 -1.13 -7.39 -1.67
C ILE A 41 -2.42 -7.81 -2.40
N ALA A 42 -3.23 -6.84 -2.83
CA ALA A 42 -4.48 -7.09 -3.53
C ALA A 42 -4.29 -7.82 -4.88
N VAL A 43 -3.09 -7.75 -5.44
CA VAL A 43 -2.73 -8.42 -6.70
C VAL A 43 -1.87 -9.66 -6.43
N ALA A 44 -0.87 -9.53 -5.56
CA ALA A 44 0.07 -10.63 -5.30
C ALA A 44 -0.60 -11.81 -4.60
N LEU A 45 -1.48 -11.56 -3.61
CA LEU A 45 -2.13 -12.63 -2.84
C LEU A 45 -3.03 -13.52 -3.70
N PRO A 46 -4.00 -13.01 -4.49
CA PRO A 46 -4.81 -13.84 -5.37
C PRO A 46 -3.96 -14.60 -6.40
N SER A 47 -2.97 -13.96 -7.00
CA SER A 47 -2.10 -14.59 -7.99
C SER A 47 -1.29 -15.75 -7.42
N MET A 48 -0.84 -15.63 -6.16
CA MET A 48 -0.14 -16.70 -5.44
C MET A 48 -1.10 -17.83 -5.02
N ASP A 49 -2.37 -17.49 -4.75
CA ASP A 49 -3.43 -18.48 -4.44
C ASP A 49 -3.79 -19.31 -5.67
N GLU A 50 -4.07 -18.64 -6.80
CA GLU A 50 -4.33 -19.29 -8.09
C GLU A 50 -3.17 -20.20 -8.53
N ALA A 51 -1.94 -19.81 -8.22
CA ALA A 51 -0.74 -20.64 -8.44
C ALA A 51 -0.57 -21.79 -7.43
N GLY A 52 -1.46 -21.91 -6.43
CA GLY A 52 -1.39 -22.94 -5.38
C GLY A 52 -0.24 -22.79 -4.40
N LEU A 53 0.39 -21.61 -4.33
CA LEU A 53 1.62 -21.39 -3.57
C LEU A 53 1.39 -20.82 -2.16
N LEU A 54 0.19 -20.35 -1.80
CA LEU A 54 -0.06 -19.68 -0.50
C LEU A 54 0.28 -20.56 0.71
N ARG A 55 0.07 -21.86 0.62
CA ARG A 55 0.32 -22.78 1.72
C ARG A 55 1.79 -23.18 1.86
N THR A 56 2.62 -22.89 0.86
CA THR A 56 4.05 -23.20 0.86
C THR A 56 4.83 -22.20 1.73
N ASN A 57 6.05 -22.56 2.14
CA ASN A 57 6.94 -21.64 2.85
C ASN A 57 7.31 -20.43 2.01
N LEU A 58 7.49 -20.61 0.69
CA LEU A 58 7.71 -19.51 -0.25
C LEU A 58 6.52 -18.53 -0.25
N GLY A 59 5.30 -19.05 -0.43
CA GLY A 59 4.09 -18.22 -0.47
C GLY A 59 3.89 -17.41 0.80
N LYS A 60 3.98 -18.06 1.96
CA LYS A 60 3.89 -17.40 3.27
C LYS A 60 4.94 -16.31 3.44
N SER A 61 6.20 -16.59 3.09
CA SER A 61 7.29 -15.62 3.21
C SER A 61 7.14 -14.46 2.24
N THR A 62 6.71 -14.72 1.00
CA THR A 62 6.49 -13.71 -0.03
C THR A 62 5.33 -12.78 0.32
N VAL A 63 4.19 -13.34 0.73
CA VAL A 63 3.02 -12.54 1.16
C VAL A 63 3.36 -11.71 2.40
N ALA A 64 4.04 -12.29 3.38
CA ALA A 64 4.49 -11.55 4.55
C ALA A 64 5.43 -10.40 4.17
N ALA A 65 6.33 -10.58 3.18
CA ALA A 65 7.20 -9.53 2.70
C ALA A 65 6.43 -8.41 1.99
N VAL A 66 5.44 -8.75 1.16
CA VAL A 66 4.55 -7.76 0.52
C VAL A 66 3.82 -6.91 1.57
N VAL A 67 3.25 -7.55 2.61
CA VAL A 67 2.59 -6.82 3.71
C VAL A 67 3.56 -5.89 4.44
N VAL A 68 4.76 -6.37 4.76
CA VAL A 68 5.77 -5.55 5.45
C VAL A 68 6.20 -4.37 4.58
N ASN A 69 6.35 -4.56 3.27
CA ASN A 69 6.70 -3.49 2.33
C ASN A 69 5.60 -2.41 2.29
N ASP A 70 4.34 -2.80 2.23
CA ASP A 70 3.22 -1.85 2.28
C ASP A 70 3.20 -1.04 3.59
N VAL A 71 3.30 -1.73 4.73
CA VAL A 71 3.36 -1.06 6.04
C VAL A 71 4.54 -0.10 6.11
N MET A 72 5.71 -0.54 5.66
CA MET A 72 6.94 0.26 5.70
C MET A 72 6.84 1.50 4.82
N SER A 73 6.26 1.37 3.61
CA SER A 73 6.03 2.52 2.73
C SER A 73 5.11 3.56 3.36
N LEU A 74 4.03 3.14 4.03
CA LEU A 74 3.09 4.04 4.70
C LEU A 74 3.69 4.71 5.95
N ILE A 75 4.51 4.00 6.72
CA ILE A 75 5.23 4.59 7.86
C ILE A 75 6.23 5.65 7.36
N LEU A 76 7.03 5.32 6.34
CA LEU A 76 7.98 6.27 5.76
C LEU A 76 7.28 7.46 5.12
N LEU A 77 6.14 7.24 4.46
CA LEU A 77 5.30 8.32 3.96
C LEU A 77 4.82 9.22 5.08
N SER A 78 4.33 8.67 6.19
CA SER A 78 3.88 9.43 7.35
C SER A 78 4.99 10.34 7.89
N VAL A 79 6.20 9.77 8.05
CA VAL A 79 7.38 10.54 8.49
C VAL A 79 7.72 11.64 7.49
N PHE A 80 7.72 11.31 6.20
CA PHE A 80 8.04 12.26 5.14
C PHE A 80 7.03 13.41 5.08
N LEU A 81 5.73 13.11 5.12
CA LEU A 81 4.68 14.15 5.08
C LEU A 81 4.77 15.06 6.31
N GLN A 82 5.06 14.52 7.49
CA GLN A 82 5.22 15.33 8.69
C GLN A 82 6.47 16.21 8.67
N LEU A 83 7.49 15.88 7.85
CA LEU A 83 8.68 16.72 7.64
C LEU A 83 8.41 17.85 6.63
N VAL A 84 7.62 17.56 5.58
CA VAL A 84 7.42 18.49 4.46
C VAL A 84 6.22 19.41 4.69
N ASP A 85 5.15 18.87 5.27
CA ASP A 85 3.92 19.61 5.60
C ASP A 85 3.51 19.27 7.06
N PRO A 86 4.22 19.87 8.05
CA PRO A 86 3.97 19.55 9.45
C PRO A 86 2.59 20.04 9.88
N THR A 87 1.68 19.09 10.10
CA THR A 87 0.33 19.36 10.61
C THR A 87 0.31 19.51 12.14
N ALA A 88 1.34 19.02 12.83
CA ALA A 88 1.46 19.13 14.29
C ALA A 88 2.61 20.07 14.69
N VAL A 89 2.33 20.94 15.67
CA VAL A 89 3.30 21.88 16.25
C VAL A 89 4.31 21.17 17.18
N VAL A 90 4.20 19.86 17.33
CA VAL A 90 4.98 19.06 18.28
C VAL A 90 6.20 18.43 17.59
N PRO A 91 7.38 18.39 18.24
CA PRO A 91 8.56 17.71 17.69
C PRO A 91 8.25 16.25 17.27
N LEU A 92 8.79 15.82 16.13
CA LEU A 92 8.56 14.49 15.54
C LEU A 92 8.62 13.31 16.53
N PRO A 93 9.64 13.19 17.41
CA PRO A 93 9.70 12.09 18.36
C PRO A 93 8.52 12.07 19.34
N LEU A 94 8.10 13.24 19.82
CA LEU A 94 6.94 13.38 20.71
C LEU A 94 5.63 13.11 19.98
N PHE A 95 5.52 13.51 18.71
CA PHE A 95 4.38 13.21 17.86
C PHE A 95 4.19 11.70 17.70
N TYR A 96 5.26 10.96 17.33
CA TYR A 96 5.17 9.51 17.16
C TYR A 96 4.99 8.77 18.48
N LEU A 97 5.60 9.25 19.57
CA LEU A 97 5.33 8.71 20.90
C LEU A 97 3.86 8.88 21.29
N GLY A 98 3.30 10.07 21.07
CA GLY A 98 1.88 10.34 21.27
C GLY A 98 0.98 9.45 20.41
N LEU A 99 1.34 9.29 19.13
CA LEU A 99 0.64 8.40 18.21
C LEU A 99 0.63 6.95 18.71
N VAL A 100 1.77 6.43 19.14
CA VAL A 100 1.87 5.09 19.74
C VAL A 100 0.99 4.96 20.97
N ILE A 101 0.99 5.95 21.87
CA ILE A 101 0.13 5.95 23.06
C ILE A 101 -1.36 5.93 22.66
N VAL A 102 -1.74 6.73 21.68
CA VAL A 102 -3.14 6.75 21.14
C VAL A 102 -3.49 5.40 20.53
N LEU A 103 -2.59 4.79 19.73
CA LEU A 103 -2.78 3.47 19.13
C LEU A 103 -3.01 2.39 20.20
N PHE A 104 -2.19 2.38 21.25
CA PHE A 104 -2.38 1.47 22.38
C PHE A 104 -3.68 1.76 23.15
N GLY A 105 -4.00 3.02 23.40
CA GLY A 105 -5.25 3.42 24.03
C GLY A 105 -6.48 2.98 23.23
N LEU A 106 -6.47 3.15 21.93
CA LEU A 106 -7.55 2.73 21.03
C LEU A 106 -7.72 1.21 20.99
N ARG A 107 -6.63 0.44 21.11
CA ARG A 107 -6.72 -1.03 21.22
C ARG A 107 -7.61 -1.48 22.38
N TRP A 108 -7.61 -0.74 23.49
CA TRP A 108 -8.43 -1.01 24.66
C TRP A 108 -9.80 -0.35 24.55
N ALA A 109 -9.88 0.85 23.97
CA ALA A 109 -11.13 1.59 23.86
C ALA A 109 -12.09 1.02 22.80
N ILE A 110 -11.59 0.47 21.70
CA ILE A 110 -12.42 -0.02 20.60
C ILE A 110 -13.35 -1.18 20.99
N PRO A 111 -12.91 -2.23 21.70
CA PRO A 111 -13.79 -3.29 22.18
C PRO A 111 -14.92 -2.75 23.08
N GLU A 112 -14.59 -1.81 23.97
CA GLU A 112 -15.57 -1.17 24.86
C GLU A 112 -16.57 -0.32 24.06
N ALA A 113 -16.09 0.48 23.09
CA ALA A 113 -16.94 1.26 22.20
C ALA A 113 -17.90 0.37 21.39
N ARG A 114 -17.42 -0.76 20.88
CA ARG A 114 -18.27 -1.75 20.20
C ARG A 114 -19.33 -2.33 21.13
N ALA A 115 -18.94 -2.73 22.34
CA ALA A 115 -19.88 -3.26 23.35
C ALA A 115 -20.91 -2.20 23.76
N PHE A 116 -20.51 -0.94 23.87
CA PHE A 116 -21.42 0.17 24.13
C PHE A 116 -22.41 0.38 22.98
N MET A 117 -21.91 0.48 21.74
CA MET A 117 -22.75 0.70 20.55
C MET A 117 -23.75 -0.45 20.31
N SER A 118 -23.37 -1.70 20.62
CA SER A 118 -24.26 -2.85 20.50
C SER A 118 -25.47 -2.76 21.44
N ARG A 119 -25.33 -2.06 22.57
CA ARG A 119 -26.44 -1.86 23.55
C ARG A 119 -27.47 -0.83 23.08
N PHE A 120 -27.05 0.16 22.30
CA PHE A 120 -27.90 1.26 21.83
C PHE A 120 -28.47 1.06 20.42
N GLY A 121 -28.08 0.03 19.73
CA GLY A 121 -28.60 -0.28 18.40
C GLY A 121 -30.08 -0.74 18.48
N GLY A 122 -31.01 0.04 17.88
CA GLY A 122 -32.43 -0.28 17.80
C GLY A 122 -32.74 -1.65 17.16
N ALA A 123 -34.03 -1.93 16.86
CA ALA A 123 -34.51 -3.18 16.29
C ALA A 123 -33.91 -3.42 14.86
N GLY A 124 -32.76 -4.02 14.77
CA GLY A 124 -32.11 -4.46 13.52
C GLY A 124 -31.35 -5.76 13.78
N ASN A 125 -31.01 -6.49 12.73
CA ASN A 125 -30.20 -7.70 12.84
C ASN A 125 -28.89 -7.37 13.58
N ALA A 126 -28.53 -8.18 14.57
CA ALA A 126 -27.34 -7.99 15.40
C ALA A 126 -26.08 -7.75 14.54
N PHE A 127 -26.09 -8.33 13.38
CA PHE A 127 -25.03 -8.29 12.39
C PHE A 127 -24.90 -6.94 11.64
N GLU A 128 -26.00 -6.30 11.22
CA GLU A 128 -25.97 -4.96 10.61
C GLU A 128 -25.48 -3.91 11.60
N LYS A 129 -25.80 -4.09 12.88
CA LYS A 129 -25.28 -3.25 13.97
C LYS A 129 -23.78 -3.35 14.09
N GLU A 130 -23.23 -4.55 13.89
CA GLU A 130 -21.79 -4.79 13.99
C GLU A 130 -20.99 -4.13 12.85
N VAL A 131 -21.46 -4.26 11.59
CA VAL A 131 -20.86 -3.56 10.43
C VAL A 131 -20.93 -2.05 10.62
N ARG A 132 -22.10 -1.52 11.02
CA ARG A 132 -22.29 -0.09 11.28
C ARG A 132 -21.36 0.42 12.39
N SER A 133 -21.21 -0.35 13.47
CA SER A 133 -20.30 0.00 14.56
C SER A 133 -18.86 0.08 14.10
N ILE A 134 -18.40 -0.88 13.29
CA ILE A 134 -17.04 -0.87 12.74
C ILE A 134 -16.82 0.34 11.84
N VAL A 135 -17.75 0.65 10.94
CA VAL A 135 -17.63 1.81 10.05
C VAL A 135 -17.58 3.11 10.85
N VAL A 136 -18.46 3.28 11.85
CA VAL A 136 -18.47 4.47 12.71
C VAL A 136 -17.18 4.61 13.51
N ILE A 137 -16.67 3.51 14.09
CA ILE A 137 -15.42 3.51 14.85
C ILE A 137 -14.25 3.81 13.90
N LEU A 138 -14.22 3.22 12.70
CA LEU A 138 -13.19 3.48 11.70
C LEU A 138 -13.15 4.98 11.35
N LEU A 139 -14.27 5.54 10.97
CA LEU A 139 -14.38 6.96 10.60
C LEU A 139 -14.05 7.88 11.79
N GLY A 140 -14.53 7.55 12.99
CA GLY A 140 -14.21 8.30 14.21
C GLY A 140 -12.72 8.24 14.56
N THR A 141 -12.07 7.10 14.36
CA THR A 141 -10.63 6.95 14.58
C THR A 141 -9.83 7.73 13.55
N VAL A 142 -10.24 7.70 12.27
CA VAL A 142 -9.61 8.51 11.21
C VAL A 142 -9.75 10.00 11.54
N ALA A 143 -10.94 10.46 11.89
CA ALA A 143 -11.18 11.86 12.26
C ALA A 143 -10.33 12.28 13.50
N LEU A 144 -10.22 11.40 14.50
CA LEU A 144 -9.35 11.65 15.67
C LEU A 144 -7.89 11.82 15.25
N PHE A 145 -7.40 10.93 14.39
CA PHE A 145 -6.01 11.02 13.91
C PHE A 145 -5.76 12.25 13.05
N GLU A 146 -6.72 12.65 12.24
CA GLU A 146 -6.66 13.88 11.45
C GLU A 146 -6.56 15.12 12.36
N VAL A 147 -7.36 15.17 13.43
CA VAL A 147 -7.26 16.24 14.45
C VAL A 147 -5.91 16.24 15.16
N LEU A 148 -5.30 15.06 15.33
CA LEU A 148 -3.96 14.93 15.91
C LEU A 148 -2.83 15.24 14.90
N GLY A 149 -3.18 15.61 13.66
CA GLY A 149 -2.21 15.96 12.63
C GLY A 149 -1.64 14.78 11.87
N VAL A 150 -2.32 13.65 11.84
CA VAL A 150 -1.95 12.49 11.00
C VAL A 150 -2.66 12.61 9.66
N HIS A 151 -1.93 12.54 8.55
CA HIS A 151 -2.54 12.58 7.23
C HIS A 151 -3.59 11.47 7.04
N PRO A 152 -4.73 11.75 6.36
CA PRO A 152 -5.87 10.84 6.27
C PRO A 152 -5.54 9.44 5.78
N ILE A 153 -4.63 9.30 4.81
CA ILE A 153 -4.21 7.97 4.29
C ILE A 153 -3.55 7.13 5.37
N THR A 154 -2.65 7.74 6.15
CA THR A 154 -1.94 7.08 7.24
C THR A 154 -2.89 6.78 8.40
N ALA A 155 -3.77 7.75 8.71
CA ALA A 155 -4.82 7.60 9.72
C ALA A 155 -5.74 6.41 9.42
N ALA A 156 -6.23 6.31 8.17
CA ALA A 156 -7.09 5.22 7.72
C ALA A 156 -6.39 3.85 7.82
N PHE A 157 -5.11 3.79 7.45
CA PHE A 157 -4.32 2.57 7.56
C PHE A 157 -4.18 2.11 9.03
N PHE A 158 -3.75 2.99 9.93
CA PHE A 158 -3.62 2.63 11.35
C PHE A 158 -4.96 2.29 11.99
N ALA A 159 -6.02 3.04 11.66
CA ALA A 159 -7.37 2.72 12.12
C ALA A 159 -7.81 1.32 11.67
N GLY A 160 -7.57 0.96 10.41
CA GLY A 160 -7.85 -0.37 9.87
C GLY A 160 -7.04 -1.47 10.57
N LEU A 161 -5.75 -1.21 10.82
CA LEU A 161 -4.85 -2.15 11.50
C LEU A 161 -5.35 -2.47 12.93
N ILE A 162 -5.71 -1.45 13.71
CA ILE A 162 -6.23 -1.63 15.08
C ILE A 162 -7.57 -2.37 15.06
N LEU A 163 -8.47 -1.96 14.15
CA LEU A 163 -9.77 -2.60 14.02
C LEU A 163 -9.68 -4.06 13.60
N SER A 164 -8.68 -4.43 12.80
CA SER A 164 -8.50 -5.80 12.32
C SER A 164 -8.39 -6.83 13.45
N GLU A 165 -7.78 -6.47 14.58
CA GLU A 165 -7.70 -7.32 15.77
C GLU A 165 -9.08 -7.56 16.43
N SER A 166 -10.01 -6.65 16.21
CA SER A 166 -11.38 -6.71 16.77
C SER A 166 -12.36 -7.51 15.91
N ILE A 167 -12.00 -7.79 14.65
CA ILE A 167 -12.84 -8.53 13.69
C ILE A 167 -12.54 -10.02 13.80
N LYS A 168 -13.31 -10.73 14.62
CA LYS A 168 -13.10 -12.17 14.90
C LYS A 168 -14.02 -13.08 14.09
N SER A 169 -15.14 -12.57 13.58
CA SER A 169 -16.13 -13.33 12.83
C SER A 169 -15.77 -13.34 11.34
N ASP A 170 -15.74 -14.53 10.73
CA ASP A 170 -15.51 -14.67 9.28
C ASP A 170 -16.65 -14.04 8.47
N GLU A 171 -17.91 -14.15 8.97
CA GLU A 171 -19.06 -13.52 8.34
C GLU A 171 -18.95 -11.98 8.31
N LEU A 172 -18.45 -11.36 9.39
CA LEU A 172 -18.20 -9.93 9.44
C LEU A 172 -17.08 -9.51 8.49
N ARG A 173 -16.02 -10.32 8.41
CA ARG A 173 -14.92 -10.10 7.47
C ARG A 173 -15.41 -10.16 6.04
N GLU A 174 -16.24 -11.14 5.69
CA GLU A 174 -16.82 -11.30 4.35
C GLU A 174 -17.68 -10.10 3.95
N LYS A 175 -18.51 -9.57 4.85
CA LYS A 175 -19.31 -8.37 4.55
C LYS A 175 -18.50 -7.09 4.44
N LEU A 176 -17.50 -6.90 5.29
CA LEU A 176 -16.58 -5.77 5.15
C LEU A 176 -15.80 -5.87 3.82
N HIS A 177 -15.39 -7.07 3.45
CA HIS A 177 -14.79 -7.34 2.14
C HIS A 177 -15.77 -7.02 1.01
N GLY A 178 -17.02 -7.49 1.08
CA GLY A 178 -18.06 -7.19 0.09
C GLY A 178 -18.34 -5.70 -0.06
N LEU A 179 -18.41 -4.95 1.06
CA LEU A 179 -18.57 -3.50 1.04
C LEU A 179 -17.36 -2.79 0.43
N SER A 180 -16.16 -3.23 0.79
CA SER A 180 -14.92 -2.65 0.27
C SER A 180 -14.76 -2.89 -1.22
N TYR A 181 -14.89 -4.13 -1.68
CA TYR A 181 -14.70 -4.52 -3.08
C TYR A 181 -15.91 -4.18 -3.95
N GLY A 182 -17.13 -4.17 -3.39
CA GLY A 182 -18.35 -3.87 -4.14
C GLY A 182 -18.63 -2.38 -4.31
N VAL A 183 -18.13 -1.54 -3.41
CA VAL A 183 -18.46 -0.10 -3.40
C VAL A 183 -17.22 0.77 -3.37
N PHE A 184 -16.41 0.70 -2.30
CA PHE A 184 -15.34 1.68 -2.08
C PHE A 184 -14.21 1.56 -3.10
N ILE A 185 -13.77 0.36 -3.42
CA ILE A 185 -12.68 0.14 -4.39
C ILE A 185 -13.09 0.57 -5.80
N PRO A 186 -14.27 0.21 -6.36
CA PRO A 186 -14.72 0.73 -7.64
C PRO A 186 -14.82 2.26 -7.68
N VAL A 187 -15.40 2.89 -6.66
CA VAL A 187 -15.50 4.36 -6.56
C VAL A 187 -14.10 4.99 -6.53
N PHE A 188 -13.18 4.42 -5.77
CA PHE A 188 -11.78 4.86 -5.72
C PHE A 188 -11.13 4.83 -7.12
N PHE A 189 -11.23 3.71 -7.85
CA PHE A 189 -10.65 3.61 -9.19
C PHE A 189 -11.30 4.54 -10.22
N VAL A 190 -12.63 4.70 -10.18
CA VAL A 190 -13.34 5.66 -11.04
C VAL A 190 -12.87 7.09 -10.75
N THR A 191 -12.74 7.46 -9.48
CA THR A 191 -12.26 8.79 -9.08
C THR A 191 -10.84 9.04 -9.55
N ILE A 192 -9.96 8.04 -9.41
CA ILE A 192 -8.58 8.10 -9.91
C ILE A 192 -8.56 8.28 -11.43
N GLY A 193 -9.32 7.45 -12.15
CA GLY A 193 -9.41 7.52 -13.60
C GLY A 193 -9.90 8.89 -14.09
N ALA A 194 -10.92 9.44 -13.43
CA ALA A 194 -11.49 10.74 -13.77
C ALA A 194 -10.50 11.91 -13.53
N GLN A 195 -9.61 11.79 -12.55
CA GLN A 195 -8.58 12.79 -12.25
C GLN A 195 -7.30 12.63 -13.06
N THR A 196 -7.16 11.54 -13.82
CA THR A 196 -5.97 11.25 -14.62
C THR A 196 -6.09 11.90 -15.98
N ASN A 197 -5.19 12.83 -16.28
CA ASN A 197 -5.12 13.47 -17.60
C ASN A 197 -4.21 12.67 -18.55
N LEU A 198 -4.78 11.71 -19.25
CA LEU A 198 -4.04 10.90 -20.22
C LEU A 198 -3.56 11.70 -21.45
N ALA A 199 -4.17 12.86 -21.76
CA ALA A 199 -3.74 13.69 -22.89
C ALA A 199 -2.31 14.23 -22.68
N LEU A 200 -1.92 14.54 -21.43
CA LEU A 200 -0.56 14.97 -21.10
C LEU A 200 0.51 13.94 -21.48
N PHE A 201 0.16 12.67 -21.49
CA PHE A 201 1.06 11.60 -21.88
C PHE A 201 1.45 11.66 -23.36
N PHE A 202 0.53 12.11 -24.22
CA PHE A 202 0.75 12.20 -25.66
C PHE A 202 1.29 13.57 -26.12
N GLU A 203 1.06 14.61 -25.35
CA GLU A 203 1.37 15.99 -25.73
C GLU A 203 2.77 16.44 -25.27
N ALA A 204 3.26 15.95 -24.14
CA ALA A 204 4.55 16.39 -23.59
C ALA A 204 5.70 15.51 -24.09
N ARG A 205 6.58 16.08 -24.93
CA ARG A 205 7.89 15.46 -25.26
C ARG A 205 8.67 15.26 -23.94
N GLY A 206 9.01 14.03 -23.60
CA GLY A 206 9.70 13.69 -22.35
C GLY A 206 8.80 13.00 -21.30
N ALA A 207 7.49 13.26 -21.27
CA ALA A 207 6.57 12.52 -20.37
C ALA A 207 6.53 11.02 -20.70
N LEU A 208 6.56 10.68 -21.99
CA LEU A 208 6.62 9.30 -22.47
C LEU A 208 7.94 8.62 -22.05
N GLU A 209 9.06 9.31 -22.24
CA GLU A 209 10.38 8.79 -21.86
C GLU A 209 10.47 8.53 -20.37
N LEU A 210 10.11 9.52 -19.54
CA LEU A 210 10.06 9.40 -18.09
C LEU A 210 9.16 8.23 -17.65
N THR A 211 7.97 8.12 -18.26
CA THR A 211 7.03 7.05 -17.94
C THR A 211 7.59 5.67 -18.25
N ILE A 212 8.18 5.49 -19.45
CA ILE A 212 8.77 4.21 -19.84
C ILE A 212 9.92 3.85 -18.90
N ILE A 213 10.77 4.81 -18.56
CA ILE A 213 11.91 4.59 -17.66
C ILE A 213 11.42 4.24 -16.25
N ILE A 214 10.45 4.96 -15.69
CA ILE A 214 9.88 4.67 -14.39
C ILE A 214 9.29 3.25 -14.36
N ILE A 215 8.56 2.84 -15.40
CA ILE A 215 7.97 1.50 -15.48
C ILE A 215 9.06 0.44 -15.57
N LEU A 216 10.00 0.56 -16.51
CA LEU A 216 11.05 -0.43 -16.71
C LEU A 216 11.94 -0.56 -15.48
N VAL A 217 12.38 0.56 -14.92
CA VAL A 217 13.25 0.56 -13.74
C VAL A 217 12.50 0.01 -12.52
N SER A 218 11.23 0.37 -12.32
CA SER A 218 10.44 -0.17 -11.22
C SER A 218 10.26 -1.69 -11.34
N VAL A 219 9.84 -2.19 -12.50
CA VAL A 219 9.66 -3.63 -12.75
C VAL A 219 10.96 -4.40 -12.51
N VAL A 220 12.08 -3.91 -13.07
CA VAL A 220 13.39 -4.53 -12.92
C VAL A 220 13.86 -4.48 -11.46
N ALA A 221 13.78 -3.32 -10.80
CA ALA A 221 14.18 -3.15 -9.41
C ALA A 221 13.38 -4.07 -8.47
N LYS A 222 12.06 -4.11 -8.63
CA LYS A 222 11.15 -4.94 -7.85
C LYS A 222 11.41 -6.43 -8.07
N PHE A 223 11.54 -6.85 -9.32
CA PHE A 223 11.83 -8.24 -9.64
C PHE A 223 13.16 -8.68 -9.04
N PHE A 224 14.25 -7.96 -9.30
CA PHE A 224 15.56 -8.36 -8.81
C PHE A 224 15.70 -8.24 -7.30
N SER A 225 15.09 -7.25 -6.66
CA SER A 225 15.10 -7.14 -5.21
C SER A 225 14.38 -8.31 -4.52
N GLY A 226 13.22 -8.71 -5.05
CA GLY A 226 12.49 -9.88 -4.58
C GLY A 226 13.24 -11.18 -4.84
N TYR A 227 13.82 -11.33 -6.03
CA TYR A 227 14.67 -12.47 -6.38
C TYR A 227 15.87 -12.60 -5.44
N ILE A 228 16.67 -11.54 -5.29
CA ILE A 228 17.85 -11.52 -4.44
C ILE A 228 17.45 -11.75 -2.98
N GLY A 229 16.37 -11.11 -2.52
CA GLY A 229 15.86 -11.28 -1.16
C GLY A 229 15.42 -12.72 -0.87
N ALA A 230 14.76 -13.39 -1.81
CA ALA A 230 14.39 -14.79 -1.68
C ALA A 230 15.62 -15.70 -1.68
N ARG A 231 16.57 -15.46 -2.58
CA ARG A 231 17.85 -16.22 -2.62
C ARG A 231 18.64 -16.07 -1.32
N ALA A 232 18.73 -14.86 -0.78
CA ALA A 232 19.38 -14.57 0.49
C ALA A 232 18.63 -15.16 1.69
N SER A 233 17.33 -15.49 1.52
CA SER A 233 16.50 -16.16 2.53
C SER A 233 16.54 -17.70 2.41
N GLY A 234 17.37 -18.26 1.53
CA GLY A 234 17.57 -19.72 1.38
C GLY A 234 16.65 -20.39 0.36
N PHE A 235 15.86 -19.64 -0.39
CA PHE A 235 15.05 -20.19 -1.49
C PHE A 235 15.91 -20.45 -2.75
N ASP A 236 15.51 -21.41 -3.57
CA ASP A 236 16.19 -21.71 -4.83
C ASP A 236 15.94 -20.65 -5.93
N GLY A 237 16.57 -20.81 -7.10
CA GLY A 237 16.46 -19.84 -8.20
C GLY A 237 15.05 -19.72 -8.79
N THR A 238 14.31 -20.83 -8.87
CA THR A 238 12.95 -20.85 -9.40
C THR A 238 12.00 -20.19 -8.39
N GLN A 239 12.14 -20.50 -7.12
CA GLN A 239 11.44 -19.86 -6.03
C GLN A 239 11.74 -18.35 -5.96
N GLY A 240 12.99 -17.96 -6.16
CA GLY A 240 13.41 -16.57 -6.26
C GLY A 240 12.70 -15.83 -7.41
N THR A 241 12.53 -16.50 -8.56
CA THR A 241 11.81 -15.93 -9.70
C THR A 241 10.34 -15.64 -9.36
N VAL A 242 9.67 -16.54 -8.65
CA VAL A 242 8.29 -16.34 -8.19
C VAL A 242 8.21 -15.19 -7.19
N ALA A 243 9.10 -15.17 -6.19
CA ALA A 243 9.13 -14.08 -5.21
C ALA A 243 9.40 -12.72 -5.88
N GLY A 244 10.34 -12.67 -6.84
CA GLY A 244 10.61 -11.47 -7.62
C GLY A 244 9.40 -11.00 -8.41
N ALA A 245 8.69 -11.89 -9.10
CA ALA A 245 7.47 -11.58 -9.82
C ALA A 245 6.36 -11.04 -8.89
N ALA A 246 6.23 -11.62 -7.69
CA ALA A 246 5.23 -11.22 -6.72
C ALA A 246 5.48 -9.83 -6.10
N MET A 247 6.71 -9.30 -6.17
CA MET A 247 7.02 -7.93 -5.71
C MET A 247 6.66 -6.85 -6.74
N ILE A 248 6.47 -7.19 -8.04
CA ILE A 248 6.24 -6.22 -9.11
C ILE A 248 4.94 -5.44 -8.96
N PRO A 249 3.77 -6.04 -8.66
CA PRO A 249 2.50 -5.32 -8.64
C PRO A 249 2.52 -4.14 -7.67
N GLN A 250 2.14 -2.96 -8.16
CA GLN A 250 2.00 -1.72 -7.40
C GLN A 250 0.63 -1.11 -7.75
N LEU A 251 -0.25 -0.95 -6.78
CA LEU A 251 -1.61 -0.49 -7.07
C LEU A 251 -2.16 0.46 -5.99
N SER A 252 -2.85 -0.04 -4.98
CA SER A 252 -3.65 0.75 -4.06
C SER A 252 -2.84 1.77 -3.27
N THR A 253 -1.79 1.34 -2.61
CA THR A 253 -0.91 2.21 -1.81
C THR A 253 -0.18 3.22 -2.69
N THR A 254 0.36 2.77 -3.84
CA THR A 254 1.01 3.66 -4.81
C THR A 254 0.07 4.77 -5.26
N LEU A 255 -1.15 4.43 -5.69
CA LEU A 255 -2.12 5.41 -6.17
C LEU A 255 -2.54 6.37 -5.05
N ALA A 256 -2.81 5.86 -3.85
CA ALA A 256 -3.18 6.69 -2.71
C ALA A 256 -2.07 7.69 -2.35
N VAL A 257 -0.80 7.25 -2.35
CA VAL A 257 0.37 8.13 -2.13
C VAL A 257 0.50 9.18 -3.23
N VAL A 258 0.36 8.78 -4.49
CA VAL A 258 0.44 9.68 -5.65
C VAL A 258 -0.59 10.81 -5.56
N PHE A 259 -1.84 10.47 -5.19
CA PHE A 259 -2.90 11.49 -5.07
C PHE A 259 -2.69 12.41 -3.87
N THR A 260 -2.25 11.88 -2.73
CA THR A 260 -1.89 12.70 -1.56
C THR A 260 -0.76 13.66 -1.89
N ALA A 261 0.29 13.15 -2.53
CA ALA A 261 1.44 13.96 -2.92
C ALA A 261 1.10 15.07 -3.92
N ARG A 262 0.19 14.77 -4.87
CA ARG A 262 -0.31 15.78 -5.79
C ARG A 262 -1.11 16.87 -5.07
N ALA A 263 -2.01 16.49 -4.18
CA ALA A 263 -2.82 17.44 -3.42
C ALA A 263 -1.95 18.43 -2.62
N LEU A 264 -0.76 18.00 -2.21
CA LEU A 264 0.24 18.81 -1.51
C LEU A 264 1.22 19.51 -2.46
N GLY A 265 1.06 19.38 -3.78
CA GLY A 265 1.96 20.00 -4.76
C GLY A 265 3.37 19.40 -4.81
N LEU A 266 3.57 18.20 -4.28
CA LEU A 266 4.87 17.52 -4.20
C LEU A 266 5.24 16.75 -5.48
N LEU A 267 4.26 16.48 -6.34
CA LEU A 267 4.46 15.81 -7.63
C LEU A 267 3.81 16.62 -8.76
N ASP A 268 4.51 16.75 -9.86
CA ASP A 268 3.96 17.31 -11.07
C ASP A 268 3.04 16.33 -11.83
N ASN A 269 2.34 16.83 -12.82
CA ASN A 269 1.41 16.03 -13.62
C ASN A 269 2.11 14.91 -14.41
N GLN A 270 3.37 15.07 -14.80
CA GLN A 270 4.10 14.07 -15.58
C GLN A 270 4.44 12.86 -14.72
N VAL A 271 5.04 13.09 -13.55
CA VAL A 271 5.37 12.02 -12.59
C VAL A 271 4.11 11.33 -12.10
N GLN A 272 3.05 12.10 -11.80
CA GLN A 272 1.77 11.52 -11.41
C GLN A 272 1.24 10.55 -12.48
N THR A 273 1.19 11.00 -13.74
CA THR A 273 0.69 10.18 -14.85
C THR A 273 1.57 8.93 -15.04
N ALA A 274 2.89 9.09 -14.95
CA ALA A 274 3.83 7.97 -15.03
C ALA A 274 3.58 6.90 -13.96
N LEU A 275 3.35 7.32 -12.70
CA LEU A 275 3.10 6.40 -11.59
C LEU A 275 1.71 5.74 -11.67
N ILE A 276 0.71 6.42 -12.22
CA ILE A 276 -0.60 5.81 -12.48
C ILE A 276 -0.49 4.74 -13.56
N ILE A 277 0.23 5.03 -14.67
CA ILE A 277 0.46 4.06 -15.74
C ILE A 277 1.31 2.89 -15.23
N LEU A 278 2.33 3.15 -14.40
CA LEU A 278 3.08 2.11 -13.69
C LEU A 278 2.15 1.17 -12.93
N SER A 279 1.20 1.71 -12.16
CA SER A 279 0.25 0.90 -11.39
C SER A 279 -0.61 0.03 -12.30
N ILE A 280 -1.13 0.58 -13.39
CA ILE A 280 -1.92 -0.18 -14.37
C ILE A 280 -1.08 -1.30 -14.98
N VAL A 281 0.08 -0.98 -15.53
CA VAL A 281 0.95 -1.96 -16.20
C VAL A 281 1.38 -3.08 -15.25
N THR A 282 1.82 -2.75 -14.04
CA THR A 282 2.32 -3.74 -13.08
C THR A 282 1.20 -4.64 -12.53
N THR A 283 -0.04 -4.17 -12.50
CA THR A 283 -1.22 -4.97 -12.12
C THR A 283 -1.51 -6.09 -13.14
N PHE A 284 -1.21 -5.88 -14.41
CA PHE A 284 -1.34 -6.93 -15.44
C PHE A 284 -0.07 -7.79 -15.55
N VAL A 285 1.10 -7.15 -15.54
CA VAL A 285 2.40 -7.85 -15.70
C VAL A 285 2.68 -8.77 -14.52
N GLY A 286 2.37 -8.36 -13.30
CA GLY A 286 2.66 -9.13 -12.09
C GLY A 286 2.01 -10.51 -12.08
N PRO A 287 0.68 -10.65 -12.16
CA PRO A 287 -0.01 -11.94 -12.19
C PRO A 287 0.49 -12.85 -13.32
N PHE A 288 0.70 -12.28 -14.50
CA PHE A 288 1.23 -13.04 -15.65
C PHE A 288 2.61 -13.64 -15.35
N LEU A 289 3.52 -12.86 -14.76
CA LEU A 289 4.86 -13.34 -14.41
C LEU A 289 4.85 -14.32 -13.26
N ILE A 290 3.97 -14.13 -12.25
CA ILE A 290 3.78 -15.07 -11.14
C ILE A 290 3.34 -16.42 -11.68
N SER A 291 2.29 -16.46 -12.51
CA SER A 291 1.78 -17.69 -13.11
C SER A 291 2.85 -18.41 -13.93
N ARG A 292 3.58 -17.70 -14.80
CA ARG A 292 4.66 -18.28 -15.61
C ARG A 292 5.83 -18.80 -14.78
N ALA A 293 6.18 -18.11 -13.69
CA ALA A 293 7.24 -18.56 -12.79
C ALA A 293 6.80 -19.79 -11.98
N ALA A 294 5.55 -19.82 -11.53
CA ALA A 294 4.97 -20.92 -10.76
C ALA A 294 4.89 -22.23 -11.57
N GLU A 295 4.57 -22.16 -12.87
CA GLU A 295 4.56 -23.33 -13.76
C GLU A 295 5.90 -24.11 -13.76
N LYS A 296 7.01 -23.39 -13.54
CA LYS A 296 8.36 -24.01 -13.45
C LYS A 296 8.65 -24.67 -12.09
N LEU A 297 7.88 -24.35 -11.05
CA LEU A 297 8.00 -25.00 -9.75
C LEU A 297 7.23 -26.31 -9.66
N VAL A 298 6.21 -26.49 -10.50
CA VAL A 298 5.35 -27.71 -10.50
C VAL A 298 5.89 -28.78 -11.45
N ARG A 299 6.78 -28.41 -12.37
CA ARG A 299 7.52 -29.32 -13.25
C ARG A 299 8.82 -29.79 -12.61
#